data_d6baf8791c359f4b56715d8cd344738a
#
_entry.id   d6baf8791c359f4b56715d8cd344738a
#
_cell.length_a   1.000
_cell.length_b   1.000
_cell.length_c   1.000
_cell.angle_alpha   90.00
_cell.angle_beta   90.00
_cell.angle_gamma   90.00
#
_symmetry.space_group_name_H-M   'P 1'
#
loop_
_entity.id
_entity.type
_entity.pdbx_description
1 polymer ?
#
loop_
_entity_poly.entity_id
_entity_poly.type
_entity_poly.pdbx_seq_one_letter_code
_entity_poly.pdbx_strand_id
1 'polypeptide(L)'
;MTDKTEFLNVYAEQTPNPETMKFVFNKMILPDEAEDYPIKEKANASPLAKSLFEFSFVNGVFIMNNFVTITRSVGSEWHEIMPIVKEFLKAYVEADEPITYKTDKSSVEGSDNIIIAQILDILDTYIKPAVENDGGLISFKSFNEVSGVVTVELKGSCSGCPSSTVTLKRGIEGLLTRMVPQVKEVVAESL
;
A
#
# COMPACT_ATOMS: atom_id res chain seq x y z
N MET A 1 1.97 -35.15 -16.55
CA MET A 1 1.67 -33.75 -16.19
C MET A 1 1.71 -33.69 -14.67
N THR A 2 2.85 -33.31 -14.13
CA THR A 2 3.03 -33.22 -12.66
C THR A 2 2.46 -31.90 -12.21
N ASP A 3 1.29 -31.97 -11.63
CA ASP A 3 0.70 -30.89 -10.84
C ASP A 3 1.63 -30.65 -9.63
N LYS A 4 2.53 -29.69 -9.77
CA LYS A 4 3.29 -29.15 -8.64
C LYS A 4 2.30 -28.32 -7.84
N THR A 5 1.68 -28.95 -6.85
CA THR A 5 1.02 -28.22 -5.76
C THR A 5 2.12 -27.35 -5.09
N GLU A 6 2.31 -26.14 -5.57
CA GLU A 6 3.17 -25.18 -4.88
C GLU A 6 2.50 -24.90 -3.54
N PHE A 7 3.16 -25.36 -2.47
CA PHE A 7 2.68 -25.10 -1.12
C PHE A 7 2.62 -23.59 -0.91
N LEU A 8 1.43 -23.08 -0.59
CA LEU A 8 1.28 -21.68 -0.25
C LEU A 8 2.10 -21.37 1.01
N ASN A 9 2.94 -20.37 0.90
CA ASN A 9 3.75 -19.86 2.00
C ASN A 9 3.43 -18.39 2.26
N VAL A 10 3.35 -18.03 3.55
CA VAL A 10 3.15 -16.65 4.00
C VAL A 10 4.23 -16.33 5.00
N TYR A 11 5.00 -15.27 4.75
CA TYR A 11 6.00 -14.79 5.68
C TYR A 11 5.76 -13.32 6.04
N ALA A 12 6.21 -12.90 7.21
CA ALA A 12 6.01 -11.55 7.70
C ALA A 12 7.31 -10.74 7.57
N GLU A 13 7.19 -9.53 7.07
CA GLU A 13 8.27 -8.55 6.96
C GLU A 13 7.94 -7.31 7.78
N GLN A 14 8.94 -6.81 8.50
CA GLN A 14 8.81 -5.54 9.20
C GLN A 14 8.77 -4.40 8.20
N THR A 15 8.00 -3.38 8.51
CA THR A 15 7.93 -2.14 7.75
C THR A 15 8.60 -1.01 8.53
N PRO A 16 8.93 0.13 7.91
CA PRO A 16 9.41 1.31 8.62
C PRO A 16 8.43 1.87 9.64
N ASN A 17 7.14 1.55 9.50
CA ASN A 17 6.11 1.91 10.46
C ASN A 17 5.94 0.76 11.49
N PRO A 18 6.29 0.96 12.78
CA PRO A 18 6.22 -0.10 13.79
C PRO A 18 4.80 -0.59 14.10
N GLU A 19 3.79 0.16 13.68
CA GLU A 19 2.38 -0.23 13.83
C GLU A 19 1.87 -1.11 12.68
N THR A 20 2.68 -1.31 11.64
CA THR A 20 2.32 -2.13 10.48
C THR A 20 3.27 -3.32 10.31
N MET A 21 2.73 -4.39 9.73
CA MET A 21 3.46 -5.59 9.33
C MET A 21 2.99 -6.03 7.95
N LYS A 22 3.94 -6.33 7.07
CA LYS A 22 3.69 -6.82 5.72
C LYS A 22 3.73 -8.35 5.71
N PHE A 23 2.65 -8.97 5.24
CA PHE A 23 2.53 -10.42 5.07
C PHE A 23 2.61 -10.76 3.59
N VAL A 24 3.67 -11.44 3.19
CA VAL A 24 4.01 -11.70 1.79
C VAL A 24 3.72 -13.15 1.43
N PHE A 25 3.07 -13.36 0.31
CA PHE A 25 2.77 -14.68 -0.26
C PHE A 25 3.76 -15.02 -1.38
N ASN A 26 4.01 -16.29 -1.58
CA ASN A 26 4.71 -16.79 -2.76
C ASN A 26 3.81 -16.90 -4.02
N LYS A 27 2.61 -16.33 -3.96
CA LYS A 27 1.57 -16.31 -5.02
C LYS A 27 1.01 -14.91 -5.13
N MET A 28 0.71 -14.44 -6.35
CA MET A 28 -0.04 -13.20 -6.56
C MET A 28 -1.47 -13.38 -6.06
N ILE A 29 -1.96 -12.44 -5.25
CA ILE A 29 -3.31 -12.44 -4.70
C ILE A 29 -4.19 -11.34 -5.27
N LEU A 30 -3.60 -10.20 -5.66
CA LEU A 30 -4.27 -9.06 -6.28
C LEU A 30 -3.35 -8.41 -7.34
N PRO A 31 -3.18 -9.04 -8.53
CA PRO A 31 -2.27 -8.54 -9.57
C PRO A 31 -2.69 -7.16 -10.08
N ASP A 32 -1.71 -6.25 -10.20
CA ASP A 32 -1.84 -4.91 -10.79
C ASP A 32 -2.89 -3.99 -10.14
N GLU A 33 -3.42 -4.39 -8.98
CA GLU A 33 -4.39 -3.62 -8.21
C GLU A 33 -3.88 -3.39 -6.79
N ALA A 34 -4.38 -2.32 -6.15
CA ALA A 34 -4.12 -2.03 -4.75
C ALA A 34 -5.40 -1.54 -4.07
N GLU A 35 -5.68 -2.10 -2.90
CA GLU A 35 -6.85 -1.80 -2.11
C GLU A 35 -6.43 -1.36 -0.71
N ASP A 36 -6.93 -0.19 -0.27
CA ASP A 36 -6.62 0.38 1.04
C ASP A 36 -7.88 0.56 1.87
N TYR A 37 -7.88 -0.05 3.03
CA TYR A 37 -8.98 -0.07 3.98
C TYR A 37 -8.48 0.45 5.34
N PRO A 38 -8.40 1.79 5.52
CA PRO A 38 -7.92 2.38 6.77
C PRO A 38 -8.88 2.19 7.95
N ILE A 39 -10.14 1.82 7.67
CA ILE A 39 -11.18 1.55 8.68
C ILE A 39 -12.11 0.43 8.20
N LYS A 40 -12.73 -0.28 9.16
CA LYS A 40 -13.64 -1.42 8.92
C LYS A 40 -14.80 -1.09 7.98
N GLU A 41 -15.35 0.12 8.09
CA GLU A 41 -16.51 0.59 7.31
C GLU A 41 -16.21 0.67 5.81
N LYS A 42 -14.95 0.84 5.42
CA LYS A 42 -14.51 0.88 4.03
C LYS A 42 -14.27 -0.51 3.42
N ALA A 43 -14.19 -1.56 4.23
CA ALA A 43 -13.83 -2.92 3.79
C ALA A 43 -14.95 -3.68 3.06
N ASN A 44 -16.08 -3.05 2.74
CA ASN A 44 -17.26 -3.72 2.15
C ASN A 44 -16.99 -4.39 0.79
N ALA A 45 -16.03 -3.86 0.02
CA ALA A 45 -15.67 -4.39 -1.29
C ALA A 45 -14.69 -5.58 -1.22
N SER A 46 -14.08 -5.85 -0.06
CA SER A 46 -13.11 -6.94 0.12
C SER A 46 -13.56 -7.92 1.19
N PRO A 47 -13.94 -9.14 0.83
CA PRO A 47 -14.22 -10.20 1.80
C PRO A 47 -13.00 -10.49 2.69
N LEU A 48 -11.79 -10.48 2.14
CA LEU A 48 -10.57 -10.68 2.90
C LEU A 48 -10.37 -9.59 3.96
N ALA A 49 -10.43 -8.30 3.55
CA ALA A 49 -10.27 -7.19 4.49
C ALA A 49 -11.37 -7.22 5.57
N LYS A 50 -12.62 -7.49 5.17
CA LYS A 50 -13.74 -7.62 6.11
C LYS A 50 -13.50 -8.70 7.16
N SER A 51 -13.01 -9.87 6.75
CA SER A 51 -12.69 -10.97 7.66
C SER A 51 -11.50 -10.63 8.57
N LEU A 52 -10.50 -9.90 8.07
CA LEU A 52 -9.37 -9.42 8.88
C LEU A 52 -9.83 -8.42 9.95
N PHE A 53 -10.77 -7.54 9.66
CA PHE A 53 -11.34 -6.60 10.63
C PHE A 53 -12.21 -7.26 11.72
N GLU A 54 -12.52 -8.55 11.63
CA GLU A 54 -13.15 -9.29 12.75
C GLU A 54 -12.17 -9.53 13.90
N PHE A 55 -10.86 -9.47 13.64
CA PHE A 55 -9.86 -9.48 14.70
C PHE A 55 -9.77 -8.10 15.36
N SER A 56 -9.96 -8.04 16.67
CA SER A 56 -9.96 -6.79 17.46
C SER A 56 -8.63 -6.03 17.43
N PHE A 57 -7.55 -6.72 17.07
CA PHE A 57 -6.22 -6.14 16.94
C PHE A 57 -5.94 -5.55 15.55
N VAL A 58 -6.84 -5.66 14.57
CA VAL A 58 -6.69 -5.09 13.23
C VAL A 58 -7.35 -3.72 13.18
N ASN A 59 -6.56 -2.70 12.84
CA ASN A 59 -7.00 -1.30 12.71
C ASN A 59 -6.97 -0.79 11.28
N GLY A 60 -6.23 -1.46 10.37
CA GLY A 60 -6.16 -1.13 8.96
C GLY A 60 -5.67 -2.32 8.14
N VAL A 61 -6.09 -2.38 6.88
CA VAL A 61 -5.72 -3.44 5.93
C VAL A 61 -5.39 -2.81 4.58
N PHE A 62 -4.22 -3.13 4.04
CA PHE A 62 -3.82 -2.77 2.69
C PHE A 62 -3.45 -4.04 1.93
N ILE A 63 -3.95 -4.20 0.72
CA ILE A 63 -3.77 -5.40 -0.12
C ILE A 63 -3.21 -4.96 -1.47
N MET A 64 -2.14 -5.61 -1.93
CA MET A 64 -1.53 -5.31 -3.21
C MET A 64 -0.68 -6.50 -3.69
N ASN A 65 -0.69 -6.77 -4.99
CA ASN A 65 0.16 -7.77 -5.63
C ASN A 65 0.13 -9.13 -4.89
N ASN A 66 1.20 -9.46 -4.17
CA ASN A 66 1.38 -10.69 -3.43
C ASN A 66 1.51 -10.46 -1.92
N PHE A 67 1.00 -9.35 -1.39
CA PHE A 67 1.10 -9.06 0.04
C PHE A 67 -0.12 -8.37 0.63
N VAL A 68 -0.25 -8.51 1.93
CA VAL A 68 -1.21 -7.79 2.78
C VAL A 68 -0.44 -7.07 3.88
N THR A 69 -0.64 -5.78 4.02
CA THR A 69 -0.12 -5.01 5.15
C THR A 69 -1.23 -4.79 6.17
N ILE A 70 -0.98 -5.18 7.41
CA ILE A 70 -1.89 -5.00 8.53
C ILE A 70 -1.38 -3.85 9.40
N THR A 71 -2.28 -2.93 9.76
CA THR A 71 -2.05 -1.96 10.83
C THR A 71 -2.68 -2.51 12.11
N ARG A 72 -1.89 -2.64 13.17
CA ARG A 72 -2.37 -3.16 14.46
C ARG A 72 -3.02 -2.06 15.30
N SER A 73 -3.93 -2.47 16.18
CA SER A 73 -4.48 -1.61 17.22
C SER A 73 -3.45 -1.32 18.31
N VAL A 74 -3.59 -0.16 18.96
CA VAL A 74 -2.76 0.22 20.12
C VAL A 74 -2.92 -0.81 21.24
N GLY A 75 -1.79 -1.24 21.82
CA GLY A 75 -1.76 -2.22 22.90
C GLY A 75 -1.68 -3.69 22.47
N SER A 76 -1.67 -3.97 21.16
CA SER A 76 -1.41 -5.31 20.61
C SER A 76 0.08 -5.49 20.33
N GLU A 77 0.60 -6.72 20.47
CA GLU A 77 2.00 -7.03 20.22
C GLU A 77 2.18 -7.96 19.03
N TRP A 78 3.13 -7.63 18.13
CA TRP A 78 3.35 -8.39 16.88
C TRP A 78 3.69 -9.86 17.12
N HIS A 79 4.41 -10.20 18.18
CA HIS A 79 4.78 -11.58 18.48
C HIS A 79 3.57 -12.46 18.80
N GLU A 80 2.47 -11.88 19.29
CA GLU A 80 1.23 -12.58 19.60
C GLU A 80 0.33 -12.72 18.36
N ILE A 81 0.18 -11.62 17.59
CA ILE A 81 -0.77 -11.57 16.48
C ILE A 81 -0.22 -12.12 15.15
N MET A 82 1.08 -12.03 14.93
CA MET A 82 1.70 -12.47 13.67
C MET A 82 1.43 -13.95 13.32
N PRO A 83 1.52 -14.92 14.25
CA PRO A 83 1.19 -16.30 13.96
C PRO A 83 -0.28 -16.48 13.56
N ILE A 84 -1.19 -15.79 14.26
CA ILE A 84 -2.63 -15.84 14.01
C ILE A 84 -2.96 -15.33 12.62
N VAL A 85 -2.41 -14.15 12.27
CA VAL A 85 -2.62 -13.54 10.95
C VAL A 85 -2.03 -14.41 9.83
N LYS A 86 -0.84 -14.96 10.01
CA LYS A 86 -0.22 -15.86 9.02
C LYS A 86 -1.07 -17.09 8.74
N GLU A 87 -1.54 -17.75 9.79
CA GLU A 87 -2.39 -18.95 9.68
C GLU A 87 -3.72 -18.61 8.99
N PHE A 88 -4.37 -17.52 9.42
CA PHE A 88 -5.60 -17.04 8.80
C PHE A 88 -5.42 -16.73 7.30
N LEU A 89 -4.42 -15.92 6.95
CA LEU A 89 -4.15 -15.53 5.57
C LEU A 89 -3.83 -16.74 4.68
N LYS A 90 -3.05 -17.69 5.21
CA LYS A 90 -2.75 -18.93 4.50
C LYS A 90 -4.02 -19.74 4.23
N ALA A 91 -4.82 -20.00 5.25
CA ALA A 91 -6.07 -20.76 5.13
C ALA A 91 -7.06 -20.07 4.16
N TYR A 92 -7.16 -18.75 4.22
CA TYR A 92 -8.05 -17.97 3.38
C TYR A 92 -7.69 -18.10 1.90
N VAL A 93 -6.40 -17.95 1.55
CA VAL A 93 -5.93 -18.04 0.15
C VAL A 93 -5.91 -19.49 -0.35
N GLU A 94 -5.69 -20.48 0.52
CA GLU A 94 -5.81 -21.92 0.18
C GLU A 94 -7.26 -22.33 -0.09
N ALA A 95 -8.23 -21.69 0.56
CA ALA A 95 -9.66 -21.89 0.30
C ALA A 95 -10.15 -21.24 -0.99
N ASP A 96 -9.29 -20.49 -1.70
CA ASP A 96 -9.58 -19.75 -2.94
C ASP A 96 -10.77 -18.76 -2.79
N GLU A 97 -10.92 -18.22 -1.60
CA GLU A 97 -11.93 -17.21 -1.29
C GLU A 97 -11.60 -15.87 -1.99
N PRO A 98 -12.62 -15.10 -2.41
CA PRO A 98 -12.40 -13.86 -3.13
C PRO A 98 -11.69 -12.80 -2.29
N ILE A 99 -10.62 -12.23 -2.83
CA ILE A 99 -9.83 -11.17 -2.17
C ILE A 99 -10.60 -9.85 -2.16
N THR A 100 -11.15 -9.47 -3.32
CA THR A 100 -11.96 -8.27 -3.49
C THR A 100 -13.01 -8.49 -4.57
N TYR A 101 -14.13 -7.79 -4.48
CA TYR A 101 -15.08 -7.69 -5.59
C TYR A 101 -14.65 -6.50 -6.45
N LYS A 102 -14.47 -6.73 -7.77
CA LYS A 102 -14.06 -5.66 -8.70
C LYS A 102 -15.05 -4.49 -8.62
N THR A 103 -14.56 -3.35 -8.17
CA THR A 103 -15.20 -2.06 -8.39
C THR A 103 -14.50 -1.42 -9.59
N ASP A 104 -15.25 -0.99 -10.61
CA ASP A 104 -14.69 -0.25 -11.75
C ASP A 104 -13.98 1.00 -11.22
N LYS A 105 -12.65 0.94 -11.12
CA LYS A 105 -11.84 2.10 -10.79
C LYS A 105 -11.45 2.79 -12.07
N SER A 106 -11.83 4.06 -12.19
CA SER A 106 -11.36 4.94 -13.24
C SER A 106 -9.85 5.09 -13.15
N SER A 107 -9.14 4.57 -14.14
CA SER A 107 -7.74 4.92 -14.39
C SER A 107 -7.65 6.44 -14.61
N VAL A 108 -6.73 7.09 -13.93
CA VAL A 108 -6.36 8.48 -14.23
C VAL A 108 -5.74 8.45 -15.62
N GLU A 109 -6.49 8.93 -16.61
CA GLU A 109 -6.00 9.09 -17.98
C GLU A 109 -4.80 10.04 -17.96
N GLY A 110 -3.74 9.65 -18.70
CA GLY A 110 -2.52 10.43 -18.82
C GLY A 110 -2.84 11.85 -19.26
N SER A 111 -2.38 12.83 -18.49
CA SER A 111 -2.51 14.24 -18.87
C SER A 111 -1.52 14.54 -19.99
N ASP A 112 -1.93 15.33 -20.99
CA ASP A 112 -1.07 15.88 -22.06
C ASP A 112 0.04 16.83 -21.54
N ASN A 113 0.11 17.02 -20.23
CA ASN A 113 1.09 17.89 -19.58
C ASN A 113 2.43 17.17 -19.39
N ILE A 114 3.44 17.63 -20.12
CA ILE A 114 4.81 17.08 -20.09
C ILE A 114 5.39 17.06 -18.67
N ILE A 115 5.10 18.06 -17.83
CA ILE A 115 5.59 18.15 -16.45
C ILE A 115 4.96 17.04 -15.61
N ILE A 116 3.66 16.83 -15.74
CA ILE A 116 2.97 15.73 -15.02
C ILE A 116 3.49 14.37 -15.48
N ALA A 117 3.73 14.19 -16.78
CA ALA A 117 4.31 12.95 -17.29
C ALA A 117 5.70 12.69 -16.69
N GLN A 118 6.56 13.71 -16.56
CA GLN A 118 7.86 13.57 -15.90
C GLN A 118 7.73 13.25 -14.41
N ILE A 119 6.79 13.87 -13.70
CA ILE A 119 6.53 13.57 -12.27
C ILE A 119 6.11 12.12 -12.12
N LEU A 120 5.17 11.64 -12.95
CA LEU A 120 4.70 10.26 -12.93
C LEU A 120 5.82 9.26 -13.19
N ASP A 121 6.65 9.50 -14.21
CA ASP A 121 7.79 8.65 -14.56
C ASP A 121 8.80 8.54 -13.40
N ILE A 122 9.09 9.65 -12.72
CA ILE A 122 9.99 9.68 -11.56
C ILE A 122 9.37 8.92 -10.37
N LEU A 123 8.09 9.13 -10.10
CA LEU A 123 7.40 8.42 -9.04
C LEU A 123 7.39 6.91 -9.31
N ASP A 124 7.07 6.50 -10.53
CA ASP A 124 6.97 5.09 -10.93
C ASP A 124 8.34 4.39 -10.92
N THR A 125 9.39 5.09 -11.39
CA THR A 125 10.72 4.50 -11.53
C THR A 125 11.50 4.43 -10.22
N TYR A 126 11.41 5.48 -9.39
CA TYR A 126 12.31 5.63 -8.23
C TYR A 126 11.62 5.51 -6.88
N ILE A 127 10.34 5.90 -6.77
CA ILE A 127 9.66 6.01 -5.49
C ILE A 127 8.75 4.80 -5.24
N LYS A 128 7.90 4.45 -6.19
CA LYS A 128 6.95 3.34 -6.03
C LYS A 128 7.61 2.02 -5.61
N PRO A 129 8.72 1.56 -6.23
CA PRO A 129 9.33 0.29 -5.84
C PRO A 129 9.78 0.26 -4.38
N ALA A 130 10.32 1.38 -3.88
CA ALA A 130 10.75 1.49 -2.48
C ALA A 130 9.54 1.48 -1.53
N VAL A 131 8.49 2.23 -1.85
CA VAL A 131 7.25 2.31 -1.07
C VAL A 131 6.51 0.96 -1.03
N GLU A 132 6.45 0.24 -2.15
CA GLU A 132 5.87 -1.11 -2.23
C GLU A 132 6.68 -2.13 -1.42
N ASN A 133 8.02 -2.02 -1.46
CA ASN A 133 8.88 -2.85 -0.63
C ASN A 133 8.60 -2.64 0.86
N ASP A 134 8.31 -1.41 1.26
CA ASP A 134 7.94 -1.03 2.62
C ASP A 134 6.47 -1.35 2.97
N GLY A 135 5.72 -1.98 2.07
CA GLY A 135 4.34 -2.43 2.30
C GLY A 135 3.29 -1.33 2.15
N GLY A 136 3.56 -0.31 1.37
CA GLY A 136 2.63 0.78 1.06
C GLY A 136 2.51 1.05 -0.44
N LEU A 137 1.82 2.14 -0.77
CA LEU A 137 1.68 2.66 -2.12
C LEU A 137 1.72 4.18 -2.10
N ILE A 138 2.33 4.76 -3.13
CA ILE A 138 2.26 6.18 -3.44
C ILE A 138 1.53 6.39 -4.77
N SER A 139 0.61 7.34 -4.80
CA SER A 139 -0.12 7.74 -6.00
C SER A 139 0.02 9.24 -6.23
N PHE A 140 0.17 9.66 -7.48
CA PHE A 140 0.06 11.06 -7.86
C PHE A 140 -1.40 11.51 -7.74
N LYS A 141 -1.63 12.67 -7.15
CA LYS A 141 -2.98 13.26 -7.02
C LYS A 141 -3.14 14.50 -7.89
N SER A 142 -2.24 15.45 -7.77
CA SER A 142 -2.30 16.69 -8.55
C SER A 142 -0.96 17.43 -8.60
N PHE A 143 -0.81 18.30 -9.60
CA PHE A 143 0.26 19.28 -9.68
C PHE A 143 -0.31 20.66 -9.94
N ASN A 144 0.06 21.63 -9.11
CA ASN A 144 -0.32 23.02 -9.29
C ASN A 144 0.85 23.79 -9.94
N GLU A 145 0.70 24.14 -11.20
CA GLU A 145 1.75 24.80 -12.00
C GLU A 145 2.12 26.19 -11.49
N VAL A 146 1.18 26.92 -10.88
CA VAL A 146 1.41 28.28 -10.38
C VAL A 146 2.26 28.27 -9.13
N SER A 147 1.94 27.40 -8.18
CA SER A 147 2.68 27.28 -6.90
C SER A 147 3.87 26.33 -6.99
N GLY A 148 3.88 25.40 -7.95
CA GLY A 148 4.87 24.33 -8.06
C GLY A 148 4.66 23.21 -7.04
N VAL A 149 3.45 23.06 -6.50
CA VAL A 149 3.12 22.05 -5.48
C VAL A 149 2.64 20.77 -6.14
N VAL A 150 3.29 19.65 -5.82
CA VAL A 150 2.85 18.30 -6.15
C VAL A 150 2.14 17.70 -4.94
N THR A 151 0.92 17.20 -5.14
CA THR A 151 0.19 16.44 -4.12
C THR A 151 0.26 14.96 -4.45
N VAL A 152 0.70 14.16 -3.48
CA VAL A 152 0.72 12.70 -3.55
C VAL A 152 -0.14 12.10 -2.46
N GLU A 153 -0.70 10.94 -2.71
CA GLU A 153 -1.49 10.15 -1.75
C GLU A 153 -0.66 8.95 -1.28
N LEU A 154 -0.59 8.74 0.02
CA LEU A 154 0.11 7.63 0.64
C LEU A 154 -0.89 6.63 1.23
N LYS A 155 -0.67 5.32 0.98
CA LYS A 155 -1.52 4.20 1.43
C LYS A 155 -0.69 3.12 2.12
N GLY A 156 -1.36 2.24 2.86
CA GLY A 156 -0.74 1.12 3.55
C GLY A 156 0.21 1.57 4.67
N SER A 157 1.39 0.95 4.77
CA SER A 157 2.37 1.25 5.84
C SER A 157 2.84 2.71 5.88
N CYS A 158 2.75 3.42 4.74
CA CYS A 158 3.17 4.81 4.62
C CYS A 158 2.13 5.81 5.13
N SER A 159 0.89 5.37 5.37
CA SER A 159 -0.15 6.19 6.00
C SER A 159 -0.07 6.08 7.52
N GLY A 160 -0.31 7.21 8.21
CA GLY A 160 -0.50 7.22 9.67
C GLY A 160 0.74 7.26 10.56
N CYS A 161 1.97 7.08 10.04
CA CYS A 161 3.18 7.22 10.86
C CYS A 161 3.85 8.59 10.65
N PRO A 162 3.82 9.51 11.63
CA PRO A 162 4.38 10.86 11.47
C PRO A 162 5.85 10.90 11.11
N SER A 163 6.66 9.99 11.66
CA SER A 163 8.12 9.96 11.43
C SER A 163 8.48 9.43 10.04
N SER A 164 7.83 8.37 9.58
CA SER A 164 8.08 7.79 8.25
C SER A 164 7.53 8.70 7.15
N THR A 165 6.35 9.29 7.34
CA THR A 165 5.74 10.21 6.38
C THR A 165 6.59 11.46 6.15
N VAL A 166 7.17 12.04 7.20
CA VAL A 166 8.07 13.21 7.07
C VAL A 166 9.36 12.87 6.33
N THR A 167 9.96 11.72 6.63
CA THR A 167 11.21 11.28 5.98
C THR A 167 10.96 10.95 4.51
N LEU A 168 9.89 10.22 4.22
CA LEU A 168 9.48 9.87 2.87
C LEU A 168 9.14 11.12 2.05
N LYS A 169 8.33 12.04 2.60
CA LYS A 169 8.00 13.32 1.97
C LYS A 169 9.25 14.09 1.57
N ARG A 170 10.21 14.24 2.49
CA ARG A 170 11.49 14.96 2.22
C ARG A 170 12.31 14.27 1.12
N GLY A 171 12.33 12.93 1.11
CA GLY A 171 13.00 12.16 0.05
C GLY A 171 12.39 12.39 -1.32
N ILE A 172 11.06 12.32 -1.41
CA ILE A 172 10.29 12.56 -2.64
C ILE A 172 10.48 14.00 -3.12
N GLU A 173 10.33 14.98 -2.22
CA GLU A 173 10.50 16.40 -2.51
C GLU A 173 11.92 16.70 -3.02
N GLY A 174 12.95 16.18 -2.34
CA GLY A 174 14.35 16.37 -2.76
C GLY A 174 14.65 15.74 -4.12
N LEU A 175 14.01 14.64 -4.48
CA LEU A 175 14.15 14.01 -5.79
C LEU A 175 13.41 14.81 -6.87
N LEU A 176 12.13 15.12 -6.66
CA LEU A 176 11.29 15.82 -7.63
C LEU A 176 11.80 17.24 -7.90
N THR A 177 12.16 18.02 -6.87
CA THR A 177 12.68 19.38 -7.04
C THR A 177 14.01 19.43 -7.80
N ARG A 178 14.82 18.37 -7.68
CA ARG A 178 16.09 18.25 -8.42
C ARG A 178 15.89 17.87 -9.89
N MET A 179 14.93 16.98 -10.18
CA MET A 179 14.72 16.44 -11.52
C MET A 179 13.70 17.23 -12.34
N VAL A 180 12.77 17.91 -11.68
CA VAL A 180 11.71 18.73 -12.29
C VAL A 180 11.76 20.14 -11.69
N PRO A 181 12.45 21.11 -12.34
CA PRO A 181 12.65 22.44 -11.77
C PRO A 181 11.38 23.25 -11.48
N GLN A 182 10.25 22.85 -12.06
CA GLN A 182 8.93 23.45 -11.83
C GLN A 182 8.34 23.03 -10.49
N VAL A 183 8.76 21.90 -9.91
CA VAL A 183 8.32 21.43 -8.61
C VAL A 183 9.09 22.16 -7.51
N LYS A 184 8.37 22.75 -6.56
CA LYS A 184 8.92 23.50 -5.43
C LYS A 184 8.66 22.83 -4.10
N GLU A 185 7.54 22.12 -3.98
CA GLU A 185 7.10 21.47 -2.75
C GLU A 185 6.31 20.20 -3.06
N VAL A 186 6.38 19.22 -2.17
CA VAL A 186 5.55 18.02 -2.19
C VAL A 186 4.64 18.00 -0.96
N VAL A 187 3.36 17.79 -1.15
CA VAL A 187 2.37 17.56 -0.09
C VAL A 187 1.95 16.11 -0.12
N ALA A 188 2.11 15.41 0.99
CA ALA A 188 1.65 14.04 1.16
C ALA A 188 0.34 14.03 1.93
N GLU A 189 -0.68 13.42 1.35
CA GLU A 189 -1.97 13.18 2.01
C GLU A 189 -2.09 11.69 2.35
N SER A 190 -2.61 11.39 3.53
CA SER A 190 -3.03 10.04 3.96
C SER A 190 -4.54 10.01 4.08
N LEU A 191 -5.17 8.92 3.63
CA LEU A 191 -6.62 8.71 3.73
C LEU A 191 -7.04 8.27 5.14
#